data_3030796126c8df8fecf5598f35e43c0d
#
_entry.id   3030796126c8df8fecf5598f35e43c0d
#
_cell.length_a   1.000
_cell.length_b   1.000
_cell.length_c   1.000
_cell.angle_alpha   90.00
_cell.angle_beta   90.00
_cell.angle_gamma   90.00
#
_symmetry.space_group_name_H-M   'P 1'
#
loop_
_entity.id
_entity.type
_entity.pdbx_description
1 polymer ?
#
loop_
_entity_poly.entity_id
_entity_poly.type
_entity_poly.pdbx_seq_one_letter_code
_entity_poly.pdbx_strand_id
1 'polypeptide(L)'
;MHKLFALTLLGIGTLCLTGCNDPVAQRRADEVREATQERADETREAANATADEIRDTTGKDAFGNAKTSAAEDAADAVESAGERQADRVEEAGERRADEIEERDNP
;
A
#
# COMPACT_ATOMS: atom_id res chain seq x y z
N MET A 1 -35.06 26.56 51.99
CA MET A 1 -35.28 26.09 50.57
C MET A 1 -33.91 25.76 49.98
N HIS A 2 -33.43 24.56 50.22
CA HIS A 2 -32.13 24.14 49.73
C HIS A 2 -32.33 22.95 48.82
N LYS A 3 -32.22 23.18 47.57
CA LYS A 3 -32.24 22.14 46.55
C LYS A 3 -30.84 21.56 46.45
N LEU A 4 -30.67 20.45 47.13
CA LEU A 4 -29.52 19.61 46.93
C LEU A 4 -29.59 18.96 45.55
N PHE A 5 -28.80 19.43 44.64
CA PHE A 5 -28.50 18.73 43.39
C PHE A 5 -27.47 17.65 43.70
N ALA A 6 -27.94 16.46 43.91
CA ALA A 6 -27.09 15.30 43.87
C ALA A 6 -26.63 15.06 42.44
N LEU A 7 -25.43 15.47 42.13
CA LEU A 7 -24.75 15.16 40.86
C LEU A 7 -24.27 13.72 40.95
N THR A 8 -25.13 12.82 40.50
CA THR A 8 -24.73 11.44 40.30
C THR A 8 -23.78 11.40 39.14
N LEU A 9 -22.50 11.41 39.43
CA LEU A 9 -21.47 11.04 38.45
C LEU A 9 -21.68 9.57 38.12
N LEU A 10 -22.42 9.28 37.08
CA LEU A 10 -22.35 8.01 36.41
C LEU A 10 -20.93 7.91 35.83
N GLY A 11 -20.08 7.24 36.53
CA GLY A 11 -18.83 6.74 36.00
C GLY A 11 -19.18 5.84 34.85
N ILE A 12 -19.19 6.40 33.66
CA ILE A 12 -19.09 5.61 32.42
C ILE A 12 -17.72 4.99 32.48
N GLY A 13 -17.65 3.81 33.06
CA GLY A 13 -16.56 2.91 32.83
C GLY A 13 -16.56 2.65 31.33
N THR A 14 -15.77 3.43 30.63
CA THR A 14 -15.35 3.08 29.29
C THR A 14 -14.59 1.78 29.46
N LEU A 15 -15.32 0.68 29.37
CA LEU A 15 -14.72 -0.58 29.00
C LEU A 15 -14.08 -0.30 27.65
N CYS A 16 -12.83 0.12 27.69
CA CYS A 16 -11.95 -0.04 26.56
C CYS A 16 -11.93 -1.54 26.31
N LEU A 17 -12.86 -1.99 25.51
CA LEU A 17 -12.66 -3.13 24.64
C LEU A 17 -11.63 -2.69 23.60
N THR A 18 -10.50 -2.23 24.10
CA THR A 18 -9.27 -2.36 23.38
C THR A 18 -9.12 -3.86 23.27
N GLY A 19 -9.69 -4.42 22.20
CA GLY A 19 -9.17 -5.66 21.70
C GLY A 19 -7.68 -5.52 21.84
N CYS A 20 -7.00 -6.49 22.41
CA CYS A 20 -5.59 -6.43 22.70
C CYS A 20 -4.78 -6.29 21.42
N ASN A 21 -4.84 -5.13 20.79
CA ASN A 21 -3.96 -4.78 19.71
C ASN A 21 -2.64 -4.39 20.34
N ASP A 22 -1.69 -5.31 20.26
CA ASP A 22 -0.34 -5.02 20.68
C ASP A 22 0.20 -3.85 19.82
N PRO A 23 0.48 -2.67 20.42
CA PRO A 23 0.98 -1.52 19.64
C PRO A 23 2.31 -1.81 18.96
N VAL A 24 3.06 -2.80 19.40
CA VAL A 24 4.30 -3.24 18.74
C VAL A 24 3.98 -4.04 17.49
N ALA A 25 2.99 -4.91 17.52
CA ALA A 25 2.52 -5.65 16.37
C ALA A 25 1.97 -4.71 15.28
N GLN A 26 1.17 -3.73 15.66
CA GLN A 26 0.68 -2.73 14.72
C GLN A 26 1.81 -1.95 14.05
N ARG A 27 2.80 -1.49 14.79
CA ARG A 27 3.96 -0.81 14.20
C ARG A 27 4.70 -1.69 13.20
N ARG A 28 4.90 -2.95 13.51
CA ARG A 28 5.55 -3.90 12.60
C ARG A 28 4.73 -4.13 11.35
N ALA A 29 3.43 -4.25 11.49
CA ALA A 29 2.52 -4.38 10.36
C ALA A 29 2.57 -3.12 9.46
N ASP A 30 2.54 -1.94 10.04
CA ASP A 30 2.64 -0.67 9.33
C ASP A 30 4.01 -0.52 8.62
N GLU A 31 5.10 -0.88 9.28
CA GLU A 31 6.44 -0.91 8.67
C GLU A 31 6.50 -1.86 7.45
N VAL A 32 5.83 -3.00 7.52
CA VAL A 32 5.75 -3.94 6.39
C VAL A 32 4.93 -3.34 5.25
N ARG A 33 3.80 -2.71 5.55
CA ARG A 33 2.96 -2.03 4.54
C ARG A 33 3.74 -0.91 3.84
N GLU A 34 4.41 -0.06 4.62
CA GLU A 34 5.21 1.04 4.10
C GLU A 34 6.36 0.54 3.21
N ALA A 35 7.13 -0.43 3.69
CA ALA A 35 8.23 -1.01 2.92
C ALA A 35 7.77 -1.71 1.63
N THR A 36 6.61 -2.36 1.66
CA THR A 36 6.04 -2.99 0.46
C THR A 36 5.45 -1.98 -0.51
N GLN A 37 4.87 -0.90 -0.03
CA GLN A 37 4.40 0.19 -0.88
C GLN A 37 5.57 0.85 -1.61
N GLU A 38 6.63 1.17 -0.90
CA GLU A 38 7.86 1.72 -1.50
C GLU A 38 8.43 0.78 -2.58
N ARG A 39 8.50 -0.51 -2.30
CA ARG A 39 8.97 -1.51 -3.27
C ARG A 39 8.04 -1.67 -4.48
N ALA A 40 6.74 -1.55 -4.29
CA ALA A 40 5.78 -1.56 -5.38
C ALA A 40 5.95 -0.33 -6.28
N ASP A 41 6.14 0.84 -5.69
CA ASP A 41 6.38 2.08 -6.42
C ASP A 41 7.71 2.04 -7.19
N GLU A 42 8.78 1.53 -6.59
CA GLU A 42 10.05 1.29 -7.29
C GLU A 42 9.88 0.33 -8.49
N THR A 43 9.05 -0.69 -8.34
CA THR A 43 8.75 -1.64 -9.42
C THR A 43 8.01 -0.97 -10.58
N ARG A 44 7.03 -0.12 -10.30
CA ARG A 44 6.32 0.68 -11.30
C ARG A 44 7.25 1.65 -12.01
N GLU A 45 8.06 2.35 -11.24
CA GLU A 45 9.04 3.31 -11.79
C GLU A 45 10.06 2.65 -12.71
N ALA A 46 10.61 1.49 -12.31
CA ALA A 46 11.52 0.72 -13.14
C ALA A 46 10.86 0.21 -14.43
N ALA A 47 9.62 -0.23 -14.37
CA ALA A 47 8.86 -0.66 -15.54
C ALA A 47 8.60 0.51 -16.51
N ASN A 48 8.21 1.65 -15.99
CA ASN A 48 8.00 2.87 -16.79
C ASN A 48 9.29 3.34 -17.45
N ALA A 49 10.40 3.34 -16.71
CA ALA A 49 11.71 3.68 -17.26
C ALA A 49 12.13 2.73 -18.39
N THR A 50 11.88 1.44 -18.24
CA THR A 50 12.16 0.44 -19.29
C THR A 50 11.27 0.63 -20.51
N ALA A 51 10.00 0.92 -20.32
CA ALA A 51 9.07 1.23 -21.40
C ALA A 51 9.48 2.49 -22.16
N ASP A 52 9.90 3.53 -21.45
CA ASP A 52 10.42 4.75 -22.06
C ASP A 52 11.71 4.49 -22.86
N GLU A 53 12.60 3.65 -22.36
CA GLU A 53 13.80 3.25 -23.09
C GLU A 53 13.46 2.52 -24.39
N ILE A 54 12.46 1.64 -24.39
CA ILE A 54 11.97 0.96 -25.60
C ILE A 54 11.45 2.00 -26.62
N ARG A 55 10.66 2.98 -26.16
CA ARG A 55 10.16 4.06 -27.02
C ARG A 55 11.28 4.95 -27.56
N ASP A 56 12.26 5.28 -26.74
CA ASP A 56 13.40 6.12 -27.11
C ASP A 56 14.32 5.41 -28.12
N THR A 57 14.57 4.11 -27.95
CA THR A 57 15.42 3.30 -28.82
C THR A 57 14.83 3.18 -30.24
N THR A 58 13.50 3.09 -30.36
CA THR A 58 12.81 3.04 -31.68
C THR A 58 12.48 4.40 -32.23
N GLY A 59 12.65 5.47 -31.44
CA GLY A 59 12.25 6.84 -31.73
C GLY A 59 10.77 7.07 -31.37
N LYS A 60 10.49 8.29 -30.96
CA LYS A 60 9.13 8.73 -30.60
C LYS A 60 8.50 9.49 -31.75
N ASP A 61 7.19 9.36 -31.92
CA ASP A 61 6.39 10.22 -32.78
C ASP A 61 6.15 11.61 -32.13
N ALA A 62 5.39 12.47 -32.78
CA ALA A 62 5.06 13.81 -32.31
C ALA A 62 4.25 13.80 -30.97
N PHE A 63 3.66 12.68 -30.63
CA PHE A 63 2.85 12.49 -29.43
C PHE A 63 3.59 11.74 -28.29
N GLY A 64 4.86 11.41 -28.48
CA GLY A 64 5.67 10.70 -27.50
C GLY A 64 5.51 9.18 -27.51
N ASN A 65 4.77 8.61 -28.46
CA ASN A 65 4.64 7.16 -28.64
C ASN A 65 5.80 6.61 -29.47
N ALA A 66 6.08 5.31 -29.33
CA ALA A 66 7.04 4.65 -30.19
C ALA A 66 6.58 4.69 -31.66
N LYS A 67 7.52 4.92 -32.59
CA LYS A 67 7.22 5.01 -34.04
C LYS A 67 6.71 3.71 -34.65
N THR A 68 6.96 2.57 -34.04
CA THR A 68 6.48 1.28 -34.51
C THR A 68 5.45 0.72 -33.54
N SER A 69 4.38 0.10 -34.05
CA SER A 69 3.36 -0.56 -33.23
C SER A 69 3.96 -1.69 -32.37
N ALA A 70 4.94 -2.43 -32.90
CA ALA A 70 5.59 -3.50 -32.15
C ALA A 70 6.37 -2.97 -30.94
N ALA A 71 7.02 -1.82 -31.04
CA ALA A 71 7.73 -1.20 -29.93
C ALA A 71 6.75 -0.60 -28.90
N GLU A 72 5.66 -0.01 -29.33
CA GLU A 72 4.61 0.47 -28.42
C GLU A 72 3.96 -0.71 -27.66
N ASP A 73 3.60 -1.78 -28.36
CA ASP A 73 3.06 -2.99 -27.74
C ASP A 73 4.04 -3.61 -26.72
N ALA A 74 5.34 -3.57 -27.02
CA ALA A 74 6.38 -4.04 -26.09
C ALA A 74 6.49 -3.13 -24.86
N ALA A 75 6.45 -1.82 -25.02
CA ALA A 75 6.46 -0.86 -23.92
C ALA A 75 5.23 -1.03 -23.03
N ASP A 76 4.05 -1.12 -23.61
CA ASP A 76 2.79 -1.37 -22.90
C ASP A 76 2.80 -2.70 -22.14
N ALA A 77 3.40 -3.74 -22.72
CA ALA A 77 3.55 -5.04 -22.08
C ALA A 77 4.46 -4.96 -20.85
N VAL A 78 5.53 -4.16 -20.90
CA VAL A 78 6.45 -3.93 -19.78
C VAL A 78 5.73 -3.15 -18.67
N GLU A 79 5.03 -2.08 -18.99
CA GLU A 79 4.25 -1.30 -18.02
C GLU A 79 3.20 -2.18 -17.33
N SER A 80 2.44 -2.95 -18.11
CA SER A 80 1.43 -3.88 -17.56
C SER A 80 2.03 -4.98 -16.69
N ALA A 81 3.20 -5.49 -17.04
CA ALA A 81 3.91 -6.47 -16.22
C ALA A 81 4.40 -5.85 -14.92
N GLY A 82 4.88 -4.61 -14.97
CA GLY A 82 5.29 -3.83 -13.79
C GLY A 82 4.14 -3.61 -12.82
N GLU A 83 2.97 -3.19 -13.32
CA GLU A 83 1.77 -3.05 -12.50
C GLU A 83 1.37 -4.36 -11.82
N ARG A 84 1.28 -5.44 -12.58
CA ARG A 84 0.95 -6.76 -11.99
C ARG A 84 1.98 -7.23 -10.97
N GLN A 85 3.23 -6.89 -11.15
CA GLN A 85 4.29 -7.21 -10.19
C GLN A 85 4.16 -6.36 -8.92
N ALA A 86 3.93 -5.07 -9.06
CA ALA A 86 3.70 -4.15 -7.95
C ALA A 86 2.48 -4.57 -7.12
N ASP A 87 1.36 -4.89 -7.78
CA ASP A 87 0.15 -5.38 -7.11
C ASP A 87 0.40 -6.65 -6.30
N ARG A 88 1.18 -7.59 -6.83
CA ARG A 88 1.58 -8.80 -6.10
C ARG A 88 2.45 -8.50 -4.87
N VAL A 89 3.31 -7.50 -4.97
CA VAL A 89 4.15 -7.06 -3.83
C VAL A 89 3.27 -6.43 -2.74
N GLU A 90 2.36 -5.55 -3.11
CA GLU A 90 1.40 -4.93 -2.17
C GLU A 90 0.52 -5.98 -1.49
N GLU A 91 -0.06 -6.89 -2.25
CA GLU A 91 -0.91 -7.97 -1.73
C GLU A 91 -0.14 -8.92 -0.79
N ALA A 92 1.10 -9.25 -1.12
CA ALA A 92 1.96 -10.05 -0.24
C ALA A 92 2.30 -9.27 1.04
N GLY A 93 2.51 -7.97 0.95
CA GLY A 93 2.75 -7.09 2.09
C GLY A 93 1.55 -7.02 3.03
N GLU A 94 0.35 -6.84 2.50
CA GLU A 94 -0.88 -6.85 3.29
C GLU A 94 -1.08 -8.18 4.02
N ARG A 95 -0.96 -9.31 3.32
CA ARG A 95 -1.06 -10.63 3.97
C ARG A 95 -0.05 -10.79 5.10
N ARG A 96 1.18 -10.32 4.92
CA ARG A 96 2.20 -10.40 5.95
C ARG A 96 1.92 -9.48 7.14
N ALA A 97 1.42 -8.29 6.89
CA ALA A 97 0.99 -7.37 7.93
C ALA A 97 -0.16 -7.96 8.76
N ASP A 98 -1.15 -8.53 8.11
CA ASP A 98 -2.29 -9.19 8.75
C ASP A 98 -1.83 -10.39 9.60
N GLU A 99 -0.91 -11.21 9.09
CA GLU A 99 -0.31 -12.33 9.85
C GLU A 99 0.42 -11.85 11.12
N ILE A 100 1.07 -10.69 11.08
CA ILE A 100 1.73 -10.09 12.25
C ILE A 100 0.67 -9.67 13.28
N GLU A 101 -0.37 -9.00 12.82
CA GLU A 101 -1.46 -8.54 13.69
C GLU A 101 -2.21 -9.72 14.32
N GLU A 102 -2.52 -10.76 13.55
CA GLU A 102 -3.20 -11.97 14.04
C GLU A 102 -2.35 -12.78 15.03
N ARG A 103 -1.05 -12.91 14.78
CA ARG A 103 -0.15 -13.68 15.64
C ARG A 103 -0.02 -13.08 17.03
N ASP A 104 0.03 -11.77 17.11
CA ASP A 104 0.23 -11.03 18.34
C ASP A 104 -1.11 -10.66 19.02
N ASN A 105 -2.23 -11.01 18.39
CA ASN A 105 -3.60 -10.91 18.89
C ASN A 105 -4.32 -12.27 18.84
N PRO A 106 -3.97 -13.20 19.71
CA PRO A 106 -4.64 -14.50 19.74
C PRO A 106 -6.11 -14.40 20.22
#